data_ddff12958a03ff522b141355cc4c6a16
#
_entry.id   ddff12958a03ff522b141355cc4c6a16
#
_cell.length_a   1.000
_cell.length_b   1.000
_cell.length_c   1.000
_cell.angle_alpha   90.00
_cell.angle_beta   90.00
_cell.angle_gamma   90.00
#
_symmetry.space_group_name_H-M   'P 1'
#
loop_
_entity.id
_entity.type
_entity.pdbx_description
1 polymer ?
#
loop_
_entity_poly.entity_id
_entity_poly.type
_entity_poly.pdbx_seq_one_letter_code
_entity_poly.pdbx_strand_id
1 'polypeptide(L)'
;ATALDVLGNGGNAMDAAVAAVAVQCVVEPQATGIGGDCFMLYAPKGSGDIIAFNGSGRAPRAATPEWFADNGIKEIDEYSPHAVTVPGAVDAWCRLLDDHGTKSIGELLQYAIGYARDGFPVHDRVAFDWALYTDMLKNDPTAARTFLPGGNPPGAGAIHRLPELAETLETIAREGRDGFYKGRVAEDITGLLRGLGGVHTVEDFAEAGGEYVEPIKTRYRDHDVYECPPNGQGIIALLMLNVLADAGLDKLDPLSPERLHLSIEASKLAYRDRNAYVADPAFEEVPVKKLLSAEYAAELRERILSDRASDPEPVKIPAHADTVYLCVVDKDRNAVSFINSLFDPFGSGLVSPKTGVLLQNRGLSFNLDPDHPNCIQPGKRPMHTIIPGMLVKDGKAVMPFGVMGGQYQAFGHMYFLTNMFEFGLDPQEAMDLPRLFPTLTGHVDMESAMPESSRKGLQALGHKTKAPAKPIGGAQAIRIDWDQGTLTGASDPRKDGSALGY
;
A
#
# COMPACT_ATOMS: atom_id res chain seq x y z
N ALA A 1 -13.14 4.37 -14.76
CA ALA A 1 -14.49 4.24 -15.36
C ALA A 1 -15.51 3.81 -14.29
N THR A 2 -15.32 2.65 -13.62
CA THR A 2 -16.29 2.12 -12.62
C THR A 2 -16.64 3.13 -11.54
N ALA A 3 -15.65 3.81 -10.95
CA ALA A 3 -15.92 4.86 -9.94
C ALA A 3 -16.84 5.97 -10.47
N LEU A 4 -16.59 6.46 -11.69
CA LEU A 4 -17.44 7.49 -12.30
C LEU A 4 -18.87 7.00 -12.59
N ASP A 5 -19.00 5.74 -13.02
CA ASP A 5 -20.31 5.15 -13.25
C ASP A 5 -21.13 5.04 -11.96
N VAL A 6 -20.47 4.61 -10.86
CA VAL A 6 -21.09 4.56 -9.53
C VAL A 6 -21.51 5.96 -9.05
N LEU A 7 -20.64 6.96 -9.18
CA LEU A 7 -20.94 8.34 -8.82
C LEU A 7 -22.09 8.92 -9.68
N GLY A 8 -22.06 8.69 -10.99
CA GLY A 8 -23.10 9.10 -11.94
C GLY A 8 -24.46 8.45 -11.67
N ASN A 9 -24.48 7.25 -11.10
CA ASN A 9 -25.68 6.52 -10.70
C ASN A 9 -26.08 6.76 -9.21
N GLY A 10 -25.60 7.86 -8.61
CA GLY A 10 -26.03 8.34 -7.30
C GLY A 10 -25.33 7.70 -6.11
N GLY A 11 -24.27 6.91 -6.32
CA GLY A 11 -23.38 6.47 -5.25
C GLY A 11 -22.50 7.63 -4.74
N ASN A 12 -21.95 7.49 -3.54
CA ASN A 12 -21.01 8.45 -2.95
C ASN A 12 -19.55 8.02 -3.17
N ALA A 13 -18.60 8.80 -2.62
CA ALA A 13 -17.17 8.52 -2.78
C ALA A 13 -16.74 7.15 -2.22
N MET A 14 -17.37 6.69 -1.13
CA MET A 14 -17.06 5.37 -0.53
C MET A 14 -17.56 4.24 -1.43
N ASP A 15 -18.79 4.33 -1.94
CA ASP A 15 -19.34 3.36 -2.90
C ASP A 15 -18.41 3.22 -4.12
N ALA A 16 -18.00 4.36 -4.67
CA ALA A 16 -17.14 4.43 -5.85
C ALA A 16 -15.76 3.85 -5.60
N ALA A 17 -15.18 4.10 -4.41
CA ALA A 17 -13.87 3.55 -4.03
C ALA A 17 -13.91 2.02 -3.90
N VAL A 18 -14.92 1.48 -3.21
CA VAL A 18 -15.06 0.02 -3.05
C VAL A 18 -15.34 -0.68 -4.38
N ALA A 19 -16.22 -0.14 -5.23
CA ALA A 19 -16.47 -0.71 -6.56
C ALA A 19 -15.21 -0.71 -7.44
N ALA A 20 -14.44 0.39 -7.40
CA ALA A 20 -13.22 0.51 -8.19
C ALA A 20 -12.13 -0.45 -7.72
N VAL A 21 -11.89 -0.56 -6.41
CA VAL A 21 -10.87 -1.49 -5.89
C VAL A 21 -11.27 -2.94 -6.12
N ALA A 22 -12.55 -3.28 -6.03
CA ALA A 22 -13.02 -4.62 -6.35
C ALA A 22 -12.73 -5.00 -7.81
N VAL A 23 -12.90 -4.05 -8.75
CA VAL A 23 -12.49 -4.25 -10.16
C VAL A 23 -10.98 -4.40 -10.28
N GLN A 24 -10.18 -3.56 -9.59
CA GLN A 24 -8.72 -3.69 -9.61
C GLN A 24 -8.25 -5.05 -9.08
N CYS A 25 -8.91 -5.62 -8.06
CA CYS A 25 -8.61 -6.99 -7.59
C CYS A 25 -8.81 -8.08 -8.66
N VAL A 26 -9.54 -7.79 -9.71
CA VAL A 26 -9.73 -8.69 -10.88
C VAL A 26 -8.75 -8.38 -12.00
N VAL A 27 -8.63 -7.09 -12.38
CA VAL A 27 -7.90 -6.69 -13.60
C VAL A 27 -6.41 -6.42 -13.37
N GLU A 28 -5.99 -6.27 -12.11
CA GLU A 28 -4.59 -6.07 -11.67
C GLU A 28 -4.16 -7.12 -10.63
N PRO A 29 -4.29 -8.43 -10.91
CA PRO A 29 -4.03 -9.49 -9.91
C PRO A 29 -2.57 -9.53 -9.44
N GLN A 30 -1.63 -8.97 -10.22
CA GLN A 30 -0.24 -8.83 -9.79
C GLN A 30 -0.04 -7.80 -8.68
N ALA A 31 -0.96 -6.85 -8.51
CA ALA A 31 -0.79 -5.74 -7.56
C ALA A 31 -1.71 -5.83 -6.34
N THR A 32 -2.91 -6.41 -6.52
CA THR A 32 -3.93 -6.45 -5.48
C THR A 32 -4.87 -7.64 -5.62
N GLY A 33 -5.68 -7.89 -4.57
CA GLY A 33 -6.66 -8.99 -4.55
C GLY A 33 -7.53 -8.95 -3.30
N ILE A 34 -8.64 -9.68 -3.32
CA ILE A 34 -9.55 -9.83 -2.17
C ILE A 34 -8.92 -10.63 -1.02
N GLY A 35 -7.84 -11.36 -1.29
CA GLY A 35 -7.03 -12.06 -0.27
C GLY A 35 -5.92 -11.19 0.33
N GLY A 36 -6.04 -9.87 0.25
CA GLY A 36 -5.12 -8.87 0.79
C GLY A 36 -5.70 -8.04 1.93
N ASP A 37 -5.05 -6.90 2.17
CA ASP A 37 -5.41 -5.93 3.21
C ASP A 37 -5.80 -4.58 2.63
N CYS A 38 -6.51 -3.76 3.43
CA CYS A 38 -7.01 -2.44 3.03
C CYS A 38 -6.78 -1.42 4.14
N PHE A 39 -6.31 -0.22 3.78
CA PHE A 39 -6.34 0.96 4.67
C PHE A 39 -7.08 2.11 3.98
N MET A 40 -7.68 2.97 4.78
CA MET A 40 -8.47 4.09 4.27
C MET A 40 -8.36 5.32 5.18
N LEU A 41 -8.25 6.51 4.54
CA LEU A 41 -8.57 7.80 5.16
C LEU A 41 -9.79 8.41 4.46
N TYR A 42 -10.70 8.96 5.25
CA TYR A 42 -11.94 9.53 4.76
C TYR A 42 -12.22 10.90 5.39
N ALA A 43 -12.51 11.87 4.55
CA ALA A 43 -12.95 13.20 4.93
C ALA A 43 -14.44 13.38 4.55
N PRO A 44 -15.39 13.18 5.47
CA PRO A 44 -16.80 13.37 5.19
C PRO A 44 -17.08 14.84 4.87
N LYS A 45 -17.72 15.09 3.72
CA LYS A 45 -18.05 16.44 3.21
C LYS A 45 -16.83 17.39 3.16
N GLY A 46 -15.63 16.83 2.95
CA GLY A 46 -14.39 17.59 2.95
C GLY A 46 -14.01 18.19 4.29
N SER A 47 -14.55 17.68 5.39
CA SER A 47 -14.18 18.05 6.76
C SER A 47 -12.69 17.78 7.03
N GLY A 48 -12.09 18.58 7.91
CA GLY A 48 -10.77 18.30 8.46
C GLY A 48 -10.77 17.21 9.54
N ASP A 49 -11.93 16.69 9.93
CA ASP A 49 -12.09 15.58 10.86
C ASP A 49 -11.90 14.27 10.07
N ILE A 50 -10.68 13.79 10.00
CA ILE A 50 -10.30 12.64 9.18
C ILE A 50 -10.60 11.35 9.93
N ILE A 51 -11.35 10.47 9.29
CA ILE A 51 -11.61 9.11 9.74
C ILE A 51 -10.57 8.18 9.14
N ALA A 52 -9.94 7.33 9.96
CA ALA A 52 -8.98 6.32 9.51
C ALA A 52 -9.49 4.91 9.81
N PHE A 53 -9.30 4.00 8.86
CA PHE A 53 -9.64 2.59 9.01
C PHE A 53 -8.42 1.71 8.73
N ASN A 54 -8.14 0.81 9.67
CA ASN A 54 -7.07 -0.19 9.60
C ASN A 54 -7.69 -1.57 9.35
N GLY A 55 -7.64 -2.01 8.10
CA GLY A 55 -8.03 -3.35 7.67
C GLY A 55 -6.83 -4.28 7.46
N SER A 56 -5.78 -4.15 8.28
CA SER A 56 -4.64 -5.07 8.28
C SER A 56 -5.05 -6.43 8.84
N GLY A 57 -4.69 -7.48 8.13
CA GLY A 57 -4.85 -8.84 8.58
C GLY A 57 -3.99 -9.19 9.79
N ARG A 58 -4.39 -10.23 10.52
CA ARG A 58 -3.71 -10.69 11.73
C ARG A 58 -3.03 -12.03 11.50
N ALA A 59 -1.97 -12.30 12.25
CA ALA A 59 -1.38 -13.63 12.33
C ALA A 59 -2.41 -14.62 12.89
N PRO A 60 -2.44 -15.88 12.40
CA PRO A 60 -3.29 -16.92 12.99
C PRO A 60 -2.93 -17.16 14.46
N ARG A 61 -3.91 -17.53 15.26
CA ARG A 61 -3.72 -17.70 16.72
C ARG A 61 -2.71 -18.78 17.12
N ALA A 62 -2.47 -19.74 16.25
CA ALA A 62 -1.48 -20.79 16.48
C ALA A 62 -0.04 -20.38 16.04
N ALA A 63 0.15 -19.22 15.43
CA ALA A 63 1.46 -18.73 14.98
C ALA A 63 2.19 -18.05 16.14
N THR A 64 2.97 -18.81 16.91
CA THR A 64 3.81 -18.30 18.00
C THR A 64 5.29 -18.42 17.66
N PRO A 65 6.17 -17.60 18.23
CA PRO A 65 7.62 -17.72 18.03
C PRO A 65 8.14 -19.13 18.38
N GLU A 66 7.58 -19.74 19.44
CA GLU A 66 7.95 -21.10 19.88
C GLU A 66 7.54 -22.11 18.81
N TRP A 67 6.34 -21.98 18.23
CA TRP A 67 5.91 -22.88 17.16
C TRP A 67 6.86 -22.83 15.95
N PHE A 68 7.32 -21.65 15.54
CA PHE A 68 8.31 -21.49 14.47
C PHE A 68 9.64 -22.15 14.84
N ALA A 69 10.13 -21.94 16.06
CA ALA A 69 11.37 -22.52 16.56
C ALA A 69 11.29 -24.05 16.63
N ASP A 70 10.20 -24.62 17.16
CA ASP A 70 9.97 -26.06 17.29
C ASP A 70 9.88 -26.75 15.91
N ASN A 71 9.40 -26.05 14.89
CA ASN A 71 9.35 -26.55 13.51
C ASN A 71 10.62 -26.22 12.70
N GLY A 72 11.65 -25.63 13.32
CA GLY A 72 12.93 -25.31 12.70
C GLY A 72 12.88 -24.18 11.68
N ILE A 73 11.83 -23.36 11.69
CA ILE A 73 11.62 -22.23 10.79
C ILE A 73 12.34 -21.01 11.37
N LYS A 74 13.42 -20.61 10.74
CA LYS A 74 14.25 -19.46 11.17
C LYS A 74 13.90 -18.15 10.47
N GLU A 75 13.25 -18.26 9.33
CA GLU A 75 12.84 -17.15 8.46
C GLU A 75 11.52 -17.52 7.79
N ILE A 76 10.62 -16.55 7.65
CA ILE A 76 9.36 -16.76 6.91
C ILE A 76 9.70 -16.70 5.43
N ASP A 77 9.44 -17.79 4.70
CA ASP A 77 9.61 -17.84 3.25
C ASP A 77 8.49 -17.07 2.55
N GLU A 78 8.84 -16.30 1.53
CA GLU A 78 7.96 -15.42 0.75
C GLU A 78 6.76 -16.15 0.14
N TYR A 79 6.94 -17.39 -0.29
CA TYR A 79 5.93 -18.20 -0.98
C TYR A 79 5.37 -19.32 -0.11
N SER A 80 5.52 -19.19 1.20
CA SER A 80 5.02 -20.18 2.16
C SER A 80 3.66 -19.80 2.74
N PRO A 81 2.89 -20.76 3.28
CA PRO A 81 1.65 -20.48 4.01
C PRO A 81 1.89 -19.63 5.27
N HIS A 82 3.12 -19.60 5.79
CA HIS A 82 3.49 -18.82 6.98
C HIS A 82 3.60 -17.32 6.70
N ALA A 83 3.79 -16.93 5.43
CA ALA A 83 3.75 -15.53 5.00
C ALA A 83 2.32 -14.97 4.90
N VAL A 84 1.30 -15.84 4.92
CA VAL A 84 -0.10 -15.41 4.81
C VAL A 84 -0.63 -14.98 6.17
N THR A 85 -1.10 -13.74 6.28
CA THR A 85 -1.97 -13.30 7.39
C THR A 85 -3.42 -13.44 6.95
N VAL A 86 -4.37 -13.50 7.90
CA VAL A 86 -5.80 -13.56 7.57
C VAL A 86 -6.18 -12.31 6.80
N PRO A 87 -6.70 -12.40 5.56
CA PRO A 87 -6.99 -11.22 4.75
C PRO A 87 -7.98 -10.27 5.42
N GLY A 88 -7.73 -8.95 5.35
CA GLY A 88 -8.59 -7.95 5.97
C GLY A 88 -9.42 -7.10 5.00
N ALA A 89 -9.16 -7.19 3.68
CA ALA A 89 -9.75 -6.30 2.69
C ALA A 89 -11.28 -6.40 2.59
N VAL A 90 -11.85 -7.60 2.51
CA VAL A 90 -13.30 -7.78 2.34
C VAL A 90 -14.08 -7.32 3.58
N ASP A 91 -13.55 -7.57 4.79
CA ASP A 91 -14.11 -7.03 6.03
C ASP A 91 -14.14 -5.50 6.02
N ALA A 92 -13.01 -4.88 5.63
CA ALA A 92 -12.92 -3.44 5.51
C ALA A 92 -13.96 -2.87 4.53
N TRP A 93 -14.12 -3.47 3.34
CA TRP A 93 -15.09 -3.00 2.35
C TRP A 93 -16.53 -3.07 2.88
N CYS A 94 -16.92 -4.21 3.47
CA CYS A 94 -18.25 -4.36 4.04
C CYS A 94 -18.51 -3.33 5.14
N ARG A 95 -17.57 -3.19 6.09
CA ARG A 95 -17.69 -2.27 7.22
C ARG A 95 -17.76 -0.81 6.77
N LEU A 96 -16.91 -0.41 5.82
CA LEU A 96 -16.89 0.96 5.30
C LEU A 96 -18.16 1.31 4.51
N LEU A 97 -18.74 0.34 3.80
CA LEU A 97 -20.01 0.53 3.11
C LEU A 97 -21.18 0.61 4.09
N ASP A 98 -21.21 -0.23 5.12
CA ASP A 98 -22.26 -0.21 6.13
C ASP A 98 -22.29 1.14 6.90
N ASP A 99 -21.11 1.70 7.18
CA ASP A 99 -20.98 2.91 7.97
C ASP A 99 -21.04 4.21 7.12
N HIS A 100 -20.57 4.18 5.86
CA HIS A 100 -20.36 5.38 5.04
C HIS A 100 -20.87 5.28 3.60
N GLY A 101 -21.27 4.10 3.14
CA GLY A 101 -21.82 3.88 1.80
C GLY A 101 -23.28 4.25 1.68
N THR A 102 -23.78 4.26 0.47
CA THR A 102 -25.20 4.44 0.13
C THR A 102 -25.76 3.28 -0.69
N LYS A 103 -24.87 2.41 -1.17
CA LYS A 103 -25.18 1.23 -1.98
C LYS A 103 -24.73 -0.04 -1.27
N SER A 104 -25.41 -1.15 -1.59
CA SER A 104 -25.02 -2.46 -1.04
C SER A 104 -23.74 -3.00 -1.70
N ILE A 105 -22.97 -3.80 -0.95
CA ILE A 105 -21.81 -4.52 -1.51
C ILE A 105 -22.23 -5.37 -2.72
N GLY A 106 -23.46 -5.93 -2.70
CA GLY A 106 -24.00 -6.73 -3.81
C GLY A 106 -24.16 -5.96 -5.10
N GLU A 107 -24.59 -4.69 -5.05
CA GLU A 107 -24.65 -3.81 -6.23
C GLU A 107 -23.26 -3.47 -6.75
N LEU A 108 -22.35 -3.10 -5.87
CA LEU A 108 -21.02 -2.59 -6.21
C LEU A 108 -20.10 -3.68 -6.79
N LEU A 109 -20.22 -4.92 -6.33
CA LEU A 109 -19.42 -6.05 -6.84
C LEU A 109 -19.82 -6.51 -8.26
N GLN A 110 -20.97 -6.09 -8.80
CA GLN A 110 -21.40 -6.54 -10.14
C GLN A 110 -20.39 -6.20 -11.24
N TYR A 111 -19.69 -5.07 -11.13
CA TYR A 111 -18.63 -4.70 -12.07
C TYR A 111 -17.47 -5.70 -12.06
N ALA A 112 -16.97 -6.03 -10.86
CA ALA A 112 -15.88 -6.98 -10.69
C ALA A 112 -16.28 -8.41 -11.09
N ILE A 113 -17.51 -8.84 -10.72
CA ILE A 113 -18.08 -10.13 -11.12
C ILE A 113 -18.13 -10.25 -12.65
N GLY A 114 -18.61 -9.21 -13.34
CA GLY A 114 -18.67 -9.20 -14.79
C GLY A 114 -17.29 -9.37 -15.44
N TYR A 115 -16.30 -8.60 -15.01
CA TYR A 115 -14.92 -8.73 -15.52
C TYR A 115 -14.30 -10.10 -15.21
N ALA A 116 -14.51 -10.63 -14.01
CA ALA A 116 -13.96 -11.94 -13.62
C ALA A 116 -14.60 -13.08 -14.44
N ARG A 117 -15.93 -13.05 -14.65
CA ARG A 117 -16.70 -14.08 -15.36
C ARG A 117 -16.50 -14.01 -16.86
N ASP A 118 -16.78 -12.84 -17.46
CA ASP A 118 -16.83 -12.66 -18.90
C ASP A 118 -15.43 -12.42 -19.50
N GLY A 119 -14.53 -11.96 -18.66
CA GLY A 119 -13.13 -11.68 -18.99
C GLY A 119 -12.87 -10.19 -19.21
N PHE A 120 -11.60 -9.84 -19.07
CA PHE A 120 -11.09 -8.49 -19.27
C PHE A 120 -9.88 -8.50 -20.20
N PRO A 121 -9.66 -7.46 -21.02
CA PRO A 121 -8.44 -7.31 -21.78
C PRO A 121 -7.28 -6.96 -20.84
N VAL A 122 -6.20 -7.73 -20.90
CA VAL A 122 -5.00 -7.45 -20.10
C VAL A 122 -4.32 -6.20 -20.65
N HIS A 123 -4.09 -5.19 -19.81
CA HIS A 123 -3.44 -3.95 -20.21
C HIS A 123 -1.92 -4.13 -20.39
N ASP A 124 -1.29 -3.28 -21.21
CA ASP A 124 0.15 -3.37 -21.53
C ASP A 124 1.05 -3.40 -20.28
N ARG A 125 0.77 -2.52 -19.32
CA ARG A 125 1.54 -2.46 -18.08
C ARG A 125 1.32 -3.70 -17.22
N VAL A 126 0.10 -4.17 -17.10
CA VAL A 126 -0.27 -5.40 -16.38
C VAL A 126 0.42 -6.61 -17.01
N ALA A 127 0.41 -6.74 -18.34
CA ALA A 127 1.09 -7.80 -19.06
C ALA A 127 2.61 -7.80 -18.80
N PHE A 128 3.22 -6.61 -18.81
CA PHE A 128 4.65 -6.44 -18.50
C PHE A 128 4.98 -6.90 -17.09
N ASP A 129 4.25 -6.39 -16.08
CA ASP A 129 4.47 -6.76 -14.68
C ASP A 129 4.20 -8.26 -14.45
N TRP A 130 3.14 -8.81 -15.04
CA TRP A 130 2.78 -10.24 -14.94
C TRP A 130 3.90 -11.17 -15.44
N ALA A 131 4.48 -10.83 -16.58
CA ALA A 131 5.55 -11.61 -17.20
C ALA A 131 6.79 -11.77 -16.31
N LEU A 132 7.08 -10.78 -15.45
CA LEU A 132 8.20 -10.82 -14.51
C LEU A 132 8.08 -11.93 -13.46
N TYR A 133 6.86 -12.39 -13.17
CA TYR A 133 6.57 -13.36 -12.11
C TYR A 133 6.16 -14.73 -12.63
N THR A 134 6.40 -15.00 -13.92
CA THR A 134 6.04 -16.27 -14.59
C THR A 134 6.61 -17.49 -13.86
N ASP A 135 7.87 -17.47 -13.47
CA ASP A 135 8.51 -18.62 -12.81
C ASP A 135 8.00 -18.83 -11.39
N MET A 136 7.70 -17.76 -10.67
CA MET A 136 7.08 -17.84 -9.34
C MET A 136 5.68 -18.49 -9.43
N LEU A 137 4.84 -18.06 -10.38
CA LEU A 137 3.48 -18.57 -10.57
C LEU A 137 3.46 -20.07 -10.96
N LYS A 138 4.53 -20.63 -11.50
CA LYS A 138 4.65 -22.07 -11.78
C LYS A 138 4.82 -22.92 -10.54
N ASN A 139 5.22 -22.34 -9.40
CA ASN A 139 5.45 -23.09 -8.16
C ASN A 139 4.18 -23.61 -7.51
N ASP A 140 3.04 -22.93 -7.71
CA ASP A 140 1.71 -23.38 -7.27
C ASP A 140 0.87 -23.85 -8.46
N PRO A 141 0.37 -25.10 -8.47
CA PRO A 141 -0.39 -25.63 -9.60
C PRO A 141 -1.69 -24.84 -9.88
N THR A 142 -2.31 -24.26 -8.86
CA THR A 142 -3.52 -23.44 -9.02
C THR A 142 -3.18 -22.09 -9.59
N ALA A 143 -2.12 -21.43 -9.09
CA ALA A 143 -1.63 -20.17 -9.64
C ALA A 143 -1.23 -20.33 -11.13
N ALA A 144 -0.49 -21.40 -11.45
CA ALA A 144 -0.11 -21.71 -12.82
C ALA A 144 -1.34 -21.88 -13.73
N ARG A 145 -2.35 -22.66 -13.31
CA ARG A 145 -3.60 -22.84 -14.05
C ARG A 145 -4.36 -21.53 -14.21
N THR A 146 -4.43 -20.73 -13.16
CA THR A 146 -5.22 -19.49 -13.11
C THR A 146 -4.56 -18.37 -13.89
N PHE A 147 -3.27 -18.15 -13.70
CA PHE A 147 -2.56 -16.97 -14.19
C PHE A 147 -1.62 -17.22 -15.37
N LEU A 148 -1.38 -18.48 -15.77
CA LEU A 148 -0.55 -18.84 -16.92
C LEU A 148 -1.32 -19.72 -17.91
N PRO A 149 -2.33 -19.19 -18.61
CA PRO A 149 -3.10 -19.95 -19.58
C PRO A 149 -2.18 -20.52 -20.68
N GLY A 150 -2.19 -21.85 -20.83
CA GLY A 150 -1.26 -22.53 -21.76
C GLY A 150 0.20 -22.51 -21.31
N GLY A 151 0.48 -22.23 -20.02
CA GLY A 151 1.81 -22.21 -19.42
C GLY A 151 2.57 -20.89 -19.58
N ASN A 152 1.95 -19.85 -20.12
CA ASN A 152 2.55 -18.54 -20.37
C ASN A 152 1.69 -17.40 -19.77
N PRO A 153 2.32 -16.27 -19.40
CA PRO A 153 1.57 -15.08 -18.99
C PRO A 153 0.75 -14.54 -20.17
N PRO A 154 -0.46 -13.99 -19.91
CA PRO A 154 -1.27 -13.40 -20.97
C PRO A 154 -0.58 -12.15 -21.54
N GLY A 155 -0.58 -12.04 -22.86
CA GLY A 155 -0.09 -10.83 -23.54
C GLY A 155 -1.08 -9.67 -23.45
N ALA A 156 -0.60 -8.47 -23.76
CA ALA A 156 -1.43 -7.28 -23.84
C ALA A 156 -2.61 -7.47 -24.84
N GLY A 157 -3.80 -7.07 -24.43
CA GLY A 157 -5.04 -7.25 -25.18
C GLY A 157 -5.65 -8.66 -25.12
N ALA A 158 -4.95 -9.65 -24.55
CA ALA A 158 -5.52 -10.98 -24.34
C ALA A 158 -6.69 -10.92 -23.34
N ILE A 159 -7.75 -11.66 -23.61
CA ILE A 159 -8.89 -11.76 -22.70
C ILE A 159 -8.59 -12.80 -21.63
N HIS A 160 -8.50 -12.35 -20.39
CA HIS A 160 -8.29 -13.22 -19.23
C HIS A 160 -9.58 -13.36 -18.42
N ARG A 161 -9.80 -14.55 -17.82
CA ARG A 161 -10.98 -14.87 -17.02
C ARG A 161 -10.59 -15.51 -15.72
N LEU A 162 -11.38 -15.24 -14.67
CA LEU A 162 -11.19 -15.74 -13.31
C LEU A 162 -12.51 -16.32 -12.78
N PRO A 163 -13.00 -17.45 -13.33
CA PRO A 163 -14.35 -17.96 -13.04
C PRO A 163 -14.53 -18.34 -11.57
N GLU A 164 -13.55 -18.96 -10.91
CA GLU A 164 -13.64 -19.30 -9.51
C GLU A 164 -13.69 -18.06 -8.61
N LEU A 165 -12.96 -16.99 -8.98
CA LEU A 165 -13.03 -15.70 -8.31
C LEU A 165 -14.40 -15.03 -8.52
N ALA A 166 -14.98 -15.14 -9.72
CA ALA A 166 -16.33 -14.63 -9.99
C ALA A 166 -17.37 -15.24 -9.06
N GLU A 167 -17.37 -16.58 -8.89
CA GLU A 167 -18.27 -17.28 -7.98
C GLU A 167 -18.05 -16.85 -6.51
N THR A 168 -16.82 -16.57 -6.13
CA THR A 168 -16.49 -16.07 -4.79
C THR A 168 -17.02 -14.66 -4.58
N LEU A 169 -16.84 -13.76 -5.57
CA LEU A 169 -17.40 -12.41 -5.54
C LEU A 169 -18.94 -12.43 -5.51
N GLU A 170 -19.60 -13.35 -6.21
CA GLU A 170 -21.05 -13.56 -6.13
C GLU A 170 -21.51 -14.01 -4.75
N THR A 171 -20.72 -14.86 -4.09
CA THR A 171 -20.99 -15.28 -2.72
C THR A 171 -20.89 -14.11 -1.76
N ILE A 172 -19.84 -13.28 -1.88
CA ILE A 172 -19.69 -12.05 -1.08
C ILE A 172 -20.82 -11.06 -1.40
N ALA A 173 -21.21 -10.90 -2.65
CA ALA A 173 -22.31 -10.02 -3.07
C ALA A 173 -23.66 -10.42 -2.41
N ARG A 174 -23.90 -11.69 -2.22
CA ARG A 174 -25.13 -12.26 -1.61
C ARG A 174 -25.09 -12.28 -0.09
N GLU A 175 -23.94 -12.62 0.51
CA GLU A 175 -23.81 -12.95 1.95
C GLU A 175 -22.99 -11.91 2.73
N GLY A 176 -22.50 -10.87 2.04
CA GLY A 176 -21.65 -9.84 2.65
C GLY A 176 -20.34 -10.43 3.17
N ARG A 177 -19.88 -9.90 4.31
CA ARG A 177 -18.66 -10.32 5.00
C ARG A 177 -18.61 -11.83 5.24
N ASP A 178 -19.72 -12.42 5.68
CA ASP A 178 -19.76 -13.83 6.03
C ASP A 178 -19.51 -14.75 4.82
N GLY A 179 -19.82 -14.30 3.61
CA GLY A 179 -19.53 -15.01 2.37
C GLY A 179 -18.03 -15.23 2.09
N PHE A 180 -17.16 -14.45 2.72
CA PHE A 180 -15.70 -14.64 2.63
C PHE A 180 -15.12 -15.31 3.88
N TYR A 181 -15.54 -14.88 5.08
CA TYR A 181 -14.90 -15.29 6.33
C TYR A 181 -15.51 -16.52 6.99
N LYS A 182 -16.58 -17.10 6.41
CA LYS A 182 -17.23 -18.32 6.88
C LYS A 182 -17.52 -19.26 5.71
N GLY A 183 -17.81 -20.52 6.04
CA GLY A 183 -18.22 -21.54 5.05
C GLY A 183 -17.19 -21.80 3.96
N ARG A 184 -17.66 -21.99 2.71
CA ARG A 184 -16.88 -22.49 1.56
C ARG A 184 -15.56 -21.74 1.33
N VAL A 185 -15.55 -20.41 1.41
CA VAL A 185 -14.35 -19.62 1.08
C VAL A 185 -13.30 -19.77 2.17
N ALA A 186 -13.67 -19.57 3.43
CA ALA A 186 -12.77 -19.75 4.56
C ALA A 186 -12.24 -21.19 4.67
N GLU A 187 -13.10 -22.19 4.43
CA GLU A 187 -12.73 -23.63 4.44
C GLU A 187 -11.73 -23.97 3.32
N ASP A 188 -11.91 -23.44 2.10
CA ASP A 188 -11.01 -23.68 0.98
C ASP A 188 -9.62 -23.05 1.21
N ILE A 189 -9.59 -21.80 1.70
CA ILE A 189 -8.35 -21.10 2.01
C ILE A 189 -7.61 -21.80 3.16
N THR A 190 -8.28 -22.05 4.27
CA THR A 190 -7.65 -22.72 5.43
C THR A 190 -7.23 -24.15 5.12
N GLY A 191 -8.02 -24.86 4.30
CA GLY A 191 -7.66 -26.19 3.80
C GLY A 191 -6.38 -26.20 2.98
N LEU A 192 -6.22 -25.23 2.05
CA LEU A 192 -4.98 -25.05 1.29
C LEU A 192 -3.80 -24.76 2.22
N LEU A 193 -3.92 -23.73 3.07
CA LEU A 193 -2.82 -23.31 3.93
C LEU A 193 -2.36 -24.40 4.88
N ARG A 194 -3.30 -25.11 5.50
CA ARG A 194 -2.99 -26.26 6.38
C ARG A 194 -2.39 -27.44 5.62
N GLY A 195 -2.85 -27.70 4.40
CA GLY A 195 -2.29 -28.73 3.53
C GLY A 195 -0.82 -28.48 3.18
N LEU A 196 -0.39 -27.21 3.21
CA LEU A 196 0.98 -26.77 2.99
C LEU A 196 1.80 -26.59 4.29
N GLY A 197 1.22 -26.94 5.45
CA GLY A 197 1.89 -26.84 6.75
C GLY A 197 1.60 -25.55 7.53
N GLY A 198 0.71 -24.70 7.05
CA GLY A 198 0.25 -23.50 7.77
C GLY A 198 -0.64 -23.85 8.95
N VAL A 199 -0.86 -22.88 9.84
CA VAL A 199 -1.58 -23.08 11.12
C VAL A 199 -2.93 -22.38 11.18
N HIS A 200 -3.41 -21.84 10.06
CA HIS A 200 -4.68 -21.12 9.96
C HIS A 200 -5.89 -22.00 10.25
N THR A 201 -6.90 -21.43 10.89
CA THR A 201 -8.18 -22.09 11.17
C THR A 201 -9.35 -21.26 10.63
N VAL A 202 -10.51 -21.88 10.48
CA VAL A 202 -11.74 -21.17 10.09
C VAL A 202 -12.19 -20.18 11.18
N GLU A 203 -11.82 -20.42 12.43
CA GLU A 203 -12.06 -19.51 13.55
C GLU A 203 -11.24 -18.24 13.42
N ASP A 204 -9.96 -18.33 12.98
CA ASP A 204 -9.13 -17.14 12.69
C ASP A 204 -9.80 -16.24 11.64
N PHE A 205 -10.41 -16.84 10.62
CA PHE A 205 -11.16 -16.11 9.60
C PHE A 205 -12.46 -15.51 10.16
N ALA A 206 -13.26 -16.29 10.88
CA ALA A 206 -14.54 -15.83 11.44
C ALA A 206 -14.37 -14.62 12.37
N GLU A 207 -13.27 -14.58 13.14
CA GLU A 207 -12.95 -13.54 14.11
C GLU A 207 -12.10 -12.39 13.51
N ALA A 208 -11.66 -12.51 12.25
CA ALA A 208 -10.93 -11.43 11.57
C ALA A 208 -11.77 -10.14 11.53
N GLY A 209 -11.13 -8.99 11.67
CA GLY A 209 -11.81 -7.71 11.56
C GLY A 209 -10.84 -6.54 11.60
N GLY A 210 -11.17 -5.53 10.77
CA GLY A 210 -10.54 -4.22 10.82
C GLY A 210 -11.09 -3.36 11.94
N GLU A 211 -10.53 -2.18 12.11
CA GLU A 211 -10.97 -1.22 13.14
C GLU A 211 -10.76 0.22 12.71
N TYR A 212 -11.62 1.11 13.20
CA TYR A 212 -11.38 2.54 13.15
C TYR A 212 -10.26 2.88 14.12
N VAL A 213 -9.34 3.73 13.67
CA VAL A 213 -8.16 4.14 14.44
C VAL A 213 -8.04 5.65 14.41
N GLU A 214 -7.42 6.23 15.43
CA GLU A 214 -7.13 7.66 15.44
C GLU A 214 -5.98 7.95 14.47
N PRO A 215 -6.20 8.76 13.41
CA PRO A 215 -5.14 9.08 12.46
C PRO A 215 -4.03 9.89 13.12
N ILE A 216 -2.80 9.69 12.67
CA ILE A 216 -1.66 10.51 13.07
C ILE A 216 -1.43 11.63 12.06
N LYS A 217 -0.85 12.74 12.51
CA LYS A 217 -0.56 13.87 11.62
C LYS A 217 0.70 14.62 12.02
N THR A 218 1.22 15.38 11.07
CA THR A 218 2.20 16.45 11.29
C THR A 218 1.82 17.70 10.52
N ARG A 219 2.31 18.86 10.98
CA ARG A 219 2.19 20.11 10.23
C ARG A 219 3.38 20.25 9.28
N TYR A 220 3.12 20.33 7.98
CA TYR A 220 4.14 20.62 6.99
C TYR A 220 3.75 21.86 6.18
N ARG A 221 4.54 22.92 6.29
CA ARG A 221 4.18 24.26 5.81
C ARG A 221 2.83 24.68 6.40
N ASP A 222 1.88 25.05 5.57
CA ASP A 222 0.54 25.49 5.99
C ASP A 222 -0.54 24.39 5.94
N HIS A 223 -0.12 23.12 5.83
CA HIS A 223 -0.99 21.94 5.74
C HIS A 223 -0.78 20.96 6.90
N ASP A 224 -1.85 20.35 7.35
CA ASP A 224 -1.78 19.14 8.17
C ASP A 224 -1.76 17.92 7.24
N VAL A 225 -0.74 17.07 7.39
CA VAL A 225 -0.57 15.82 6.64
C VAL A 225 -1.02 14.67 7.53
N TYR A 226 -2.07 13.98 7.13
CA TYR A 226 -2.64 12.84 7.87
C TYR A 226 -2.21 11.51 7.26
N GLU A 227 -1.92 10.54 8.14
CA GLU A 227 -1.59 9.16 7.81
C GLU A 227 -2.31 8.19 8.76
N CYS A 228 -2.46 6.92 8.35
CA CYS A 228 -2.84 5.87 9.28
C CYS A 228 -1.74 5.65 10.33
N PRO A 229 -2.13 5.38 11.59
CA PRO A 229 -1.15 5.14 12.66
C PRO A 229 -0.40 3.81 12.49
N PRO A 230 0.62 3.49 13.34
CA PRO A 230 1.13 2.14 13.47
C PRO A 230 -0.01 1.12 13.74
N ASN A 231 0.06 -0.07 13.24
CA ASN A 231 1.16 -0.84 12.62
C ASN A 231 1.60 -0.37 11.21
N GLY A 232 0.95 0.63 10.62
CA GLY A 232 1.33 1.23 9.34
C GLY A 232 2.61 2.06 9.41
N GLN A 233 3.35 2.13 8.28
CA GLN A 233 4.57 2.93 8.18
C GLN A 233 4.33 4.42 7.90
N GLY A 234 3.09 4.92 7.89
CA GLY A 234 2.79 6.34 7.65
C GLY A 234 3.55 7.29 8.56
N ILE A 235 3.79 6.87 9.80
CA ILE A 235 4.55 7.64 10.79
C ILE A 235 5.94 8.07 10.28
N ILE A 236 6.63 7.25 9.47
CA ILE A 236 7.96 7.64 8.98
C ILE A 236 7.91 8.58 7.79
N ALA A 237 6.81 8.62 7.04
CA ALA A 237 6.59 9.68 6.05
C ALA A 237 6.48 11.04 6.76
N LEU A 238 5.71 11.11 7.84
CA LEU A 238 5.57 12.30 8.67
C LEU A 238 6.89 12.68 9.35
N LEU A 239 7.66 11.70 9.86
CA LEU A 239 8.98 11.93 10.45
C LEU A 239 9.96 12.53 9.44
N MET A 240 10.01 12.00 8.20
CA MET A 240 10.86 12.55 7.14
C MET A 240 10.48 13.99 6.80
N LEU A 241 9.19 14.32 6.73
CA LEU A 241 8.71 15.68 6.52
C LEU A 241 9.18 16.61 7.66
N ASN A 242 9.08 16.17 8.92
CA ASN A 242 9.55 16.95 10.07
C ASN A 242 11.07 17.18 10.05
N VAL A 243 11.84 16.15 9.70
CA VAL A 243 13.31 16.29 9.55
C VAL A 243 13.67 17.29 8.47
N LEU A 244 12.95 17.29 7.35
CA LEU A 244 13.24 18.14 6.20
C LEU A 244 12.62 19.54 6.26
N ALA A 245 11.66 19.80 7.15
CA ALA A 245 10.93 21.07 7.24
C ALA A 245 11.84 22.30 7.36
N ASP A 246 12.93 22.20 8.11
CA ASP A 246 13.91 23.28 8.34
C ASP A 246 15.27 22.99 7.68
N ALA A 247 15.31 22.10 6.69
CA ALA A 247 16.55 21.75 5.98
C ALA A 247 16.89 22.73 4.82
N GLY A 248 16.06 23.75 4.59
CA GLY A 248 16.30 24.77 3.55
C GLY A 248 16.15 24.24 2.13
N LEU A 249 15.25 23.26 1.91
CA LEU A 249 15.03 22.68 0.58
C LEU A 249 14.56 23.70 -0.46
N ASP A 250 13.80 24.70 -0.04
CA ASP A 250 13.29 25.81 -0.86
C ASP A 250 14.37 26.64 -1.55
N LYS A 251 15.63 26.52 -1.11
CA LYS A 251 16.80 27.21 -1.67
C LYS A 251 17.58 26.38 -2.68
N LEU A 252 17.16 25.13 -2.88
CA LEU A 252 17.86 24.16 -3.72
C LEU A 252 17.07 23.92 -5.02
N ASP A 253 17.74 23.39 -6.03
CA ASP A 253 17.05 22.85 -7.21
C ASP A 253 16.42 21.50 -6.85
N PRO A 254 15.19 21.17 -7.32
CA PRO A 254 14.51 19.92 -6.99
C PRO A 254 15.28 18.66 -7.35
N LEU A 255 16.16 18.70 -8.31
CA LEU A 255 16.98 17.57 -8.73
C LEU A 255 18.48 17.74 -8.40
N SER A 256 18.84 18.76 -7.60
CA SER A 256 20.24 18.95 -7.18
C SER A 256 20.73 17.79 -6.30
N PRO A 257 22.03 17.44 -6.38
CA PRO A 257 22.60 16.40 -5.52
C PRO A 257 22.39 16.67 -4.03
N GLU A 258 22.46 17.94 -3.61
CA GLU A 258 22.30 18.37 -2.22
C GLU A 258 20.89 18.08 -1.71
N ARG A 259 19.86 18.44 -2.47
CA ARG A 259 18.45 18.14 -2.14
C ARG A 259 18.20 16.64 -2.06
N LEU A 260 18.67 15.91 -3.06
CA LEU A 260 18.49 14.46 -3.13
C LEU A 260 19.23 13.74 -1.99
N HIS A 261 20.44 14.22 -1.66
CA HIS A 261 21.21 13.72 -0.52
C HIS A 261 20.48 13.90 0.80
N LEU A 262 19.94 15.09 1.08
CA LEU A 262 19.15 15.35 2.29
C LEU A 262 17.95 14.39 2.39
N SER A 263 17.24 14.15 1.28
CA SER A 263 16.10 13.23 1.24
C SER A 263 16.52 11.77 1.52
N ILE A 264 17.65 11.34 0.94
CA ILE A 264 18.22 9.99 1.18
C ILE A 264 18.60 9.84 2.65
N GLU A 265 19.33 10.78 3.21
CA GLU A 265 19.82 10.67 4.60
C GLU A 265 18.66 10.73 5.61
N ALA A 266 17.69 11.63 5.42
CA ALA A 266 16.49 11.67 6.24
C ALA A 266 15.73 10.33 6.21
N SER A 267 15.64 9.71 5.04
CA SER A 267 14.96 8.41 4.90
C SER A 267 15.72 7.28 5.62
N LYS A 268 17.05 7.22 5.54
CA LYS A 268 17.83 6.21 6.27
C LYS A 268 17.54 6.25 7.76
N LEU A 269 17.48 7.44 8.34
CA LEU A 269 17.16 7.63 9.76
C LEU A 269 15.72 7.22 10.07
N ALA A 270 14.76 7.60 9.23
CA ALA A 270 13.37 7.26 9.44
C ALA A 270 13.10 5.75 9.29
N TYR A 271 13.69 5.08 8.32
CA TYR A 271 13.56 3.62 8.14
C TYR A 271 14.24 2.83 9.26
N ARG A 272 15.37 3.32 9.80
CA ARG A 272 15.96 2.76 11.03
C ARG A 272 14.96 2.78 12.18
N ASP A 273 14.31 3.93 12.41
CA ASP A 273 13.35 4.10 13.49
C ASP A 273 12.08 3.27 13.26
N ARG A 274 11.63 3.15 12.00
CA ARG A 274 10.54 2.22 11.64
C ARG A 274 10.84 0.81 12.11
N ASN A 275 12.02 0.31 11.77
CA ASN A 275 12.39 -1.07 12.08
C ASN A 275 12.59 -1.29 13.59
N ALA A 276 12.97 -0.25 14.31
CA ALA A 276 13.16 -0.33 15.77
C ALA A 276 11.85 -0.23 16.57
N TYR A 277 10.81 0.46 16.02
CA TYR A 277 9.67 0.84 16.83
C TYR A 277 8.29 0.50 16.24
N VAL A 278 8.15 0.37 14.90
CA VAL A 278 6.82 0.20 14.30
C VAL A 278 6.36 -1.25 14.43
N ALA A 279 5.30 -1.43 15.20
CA ALA A 279 4.65 -2.70 15.48
C ALA A 279 3.15 -2.49 15.72
N ASP A 280 2.40 -3.56 16.02
CA ASP A 280 1.01 -3.50 16.42
C ASP A 280 0.87 -2.84 17.81
N PRO A 281 0.22 -1.67 17.93
CA PRO A 281 0.11 -0.95 19.20
C PRO A 281 -0.77 -1.68 20.24
N ALA A 282 -1.50 -2.72 19.84
CA ALA A 282 -2.21 -3.59 20.79
C ALA A 282 -1.26 -4.53 21.57
N PHE A 283 -0.03 -4.69 21.09
CA PHE A 283 0.99 -5.59 21.69
C PHE A 283 2.21 -4.83 22.19
N GLU A 284 2.57 -3.70 21.57
CA GLU A 284 3.80 -2.97 21.84
C GLU A 284 3.56 -1.46 21.89
N GLU A 285 4.23 -0.78 22.79
CA GLU A 285 4.17 0.68 22.87
C GLU A 285 5.00 1.33 21.77
N VAL A 286 4.34 1.88 20.75
CA VAL A 286 5.01 2.66 19.70
C VAL A 286 5.11 4.12 20.15
N PRO A 287 6.32 4.73 20.23
CA PRO A 287 6.51 6.08 20.79
C PRO A 287 6.14 7.18 19.77
N VAL A 288 4.88 7.18 19.27
CA VAL A 288 4.38 8.09 18.22
C VAL A 288 4.67 9.56 18.54
N LYS A 289 4.37 10.00 19.77
CA LYS A 289 4.58 11.41 20.19
C LYS A 289 6.03 11.83 20.11
N LYS A 290 6.96 10.95 20.51
CA LYS A 290 8.40 11.20 20.42
C LYS A 290 8.84 11.28 18.97
N LEU A 291 8.49 10.27 18.16
CA LEU A 291 8.92 10.20 16.76
C LEU A 291 8.42 11.39 15.92
N LEU A 292 7.26 11.96 16.24
CA LEU A 292 6.70 13.12 15.53
C LEU A 292 7.01 14.46 16.20
N SER A 293 7.83 14.50 17.26
CA SER A 293 8.17 15.76 17.92
C SER A 293 9.19 16.58 17.12
N ALA A 294 9.11 17.91 17.26
CA ALA A 294 10.05 18.83 16.63
C ALA A 294 11.49 18.65 17.15
N GLU A 295 11.62 18.35 18.45
CA GLU A 295 12.89 18.11 19.11
C GLU A 295 13.59 16.88 18.50
N TYR A 296 12.87 15.79 18.33
CA TYR A 296 13.42 14.57 17.74
C TYR A 296 13.79 14.77 16.27
N ALA A 297 12.96 15.48 15.51
CA ALA A 297 13.27 15.83 14.12
C ALA A 297 14.56 16.67 14.01
N ALA A 298 14.75 17.65 14.93
CA ALA A 298 15.98 18.44 14.98
C ALA A 298 17.21 17.57 15.32
N GLU A 299 17.09 16.66 16.30
CA GLU A 299 18.15 15.71 16.67
C GLU A 299 18.55 14.83 15.47
N LEU A 300 17.57 14.34 14.69
CA LEU A 300 17.85 13.54 13.51
C LEU A 300 18.50 14.37 12.39
N ARG A 301 18.07 15.61 12.20
CA ARG A 301 18.65 16.51 11.20
C ARG A 301 20.12 16.81 11.47
N GLU A 302 20.51 16.99 12.74
CA GLU A 302 21.92 17.20 13.15
C GLU A 302 22.82 15.99 12.82
N ARG A 303 22.27 14.80 12.65
CA ARG A 303 23.02 13.60 12.25
C ARG A 303 23.29 13.53 10.75
N ILE A 304 22.61 14.33 9.93
CA ILE A 304 22.81 14.36 8.50
C ILE A 304 24.10 15.12 8.18
N LEU A 305 25.06 14.42 7.58
CA LEU A 305 26.34 15.02 7.17
C LEU A 305 26.16 15.58 5.76
N SER A 306 26.43 16.87 5.55
CA SER A 306 26.24 17.54 4.26
C SER A 306 27.28 17.17 3.19
N ASP A 307 28.40 16.60 3.60
CA ASP A 307 29.60 16.37 2.76
C ASP A 307 29.80 14.88 2.38
N ARG A 308 29.02 13.97 2.95
CA ARG A 308 29.13 12.54 2.68
C ARG A 308 27.89 11.75 3.08
N ALA A 309 27.68 10.63 2.39
CA ALA A 309 26.68 9.64 2.76
C ALA A 309 27.02 8.95 4.10
N SER A 310 26.01 8.74 4.93
CA SER A 310 26.12 7.84 6.09
C SER A 310 26.10 6.36 5.62
N ASP A 311 26.74 5.48 6.39
CA ASP A 311 26.60 4.04 6.16
C ASP A 311 25.16 3.61 6.43
N PRO A 312 24.55 2.82 5.52
CA PRO A 312 23.24 2.28 5.76
C PRO A 312 23.32 1.22 6.88
N GLU A 313 22.42 1.30 7.85
CA GLU A 313 22.21 0.17 8.76
C GLU A 313 21.61 -1.00 7.97
N PRO A 314 22.13 -2.23 8.12
CA PRO A 314 21.60 -3.38 7.40
C PRO A 314 20.16 -3.68 7.88
N VAL A 315 19.23 -3.71 6.94
CA VAL A 315 17.83 -4.01 7.20
C VAL A 315 17.43 -5.20 6.36
N LYS A 316 16.94 -6.25 7.01
CA LYS A 316 16.32 -7.41 6.33
C LYS A 316 14.85 -7.10 6.06
N ILE A 317 14.54 -6.59 4.89
CA ILE A 317 13.15 -6.43 4.43
C ILE A 317 13.11 -6.74 2.93
N PRO A 318 12.08 -7.46 2.43
CA PRO A 318 11.89 -7.73 1.01
C PRO A 318 11.95 -6.46 0.17
N ALA A 319 12.66 -6.51 -0.94
CA ALA A 319 12.94 -5.34 -1.78
C ALA A 319 11.78 -4.97 -2.72
N HIS A 320 10.78 -5.84 -2.87
CA HIS A 320 9.75 -5.73 -3.88
C HIS A 320 8.37 -5.76 -3.23
N ALA A 321 7.54 -4.77 -3.53
CA ALA A 321 6.13 -4.77 -3.22
C ALA A 321 5.36 -4.04 -4.32
N ASP A 322 4.18 -4.54 -4.64
CA ASP A 322 3.23 -3.86 -5.52
C ASP A 322 1.92 -3.64 -4.76
N THR A 323 1.11 -2.69 -5.22
CA THR A 323 -0.06 -2.21 -4.49
C THR A 323 -0.93 -1.42 -5.44
N VAL A 324 -2.23 -1.33 -5.20
CA VAL A 324 -3.07 -0.34 -5.85
C VAL A 324 -3.49 0.73 -4.86
N TYR A 325 -3.43 1.97 -5.31
CA TYR A 325 -3.94 3.13 -4.61
C TYR A 325 -4.95 3.85 -5.50
N LEU A 326 -6.05 4.28 -4.92
CA LEU A 326 -7.02 5.15 -5.57
C LEU A 326 -7.51 6.24 -4.60
N CYS A 327 -7.96 7.34 -5.17
CA CYS A 327 -8.70 8.37 -4.43
C CYS A 327 -9.95 8.78 -5.19
N VAL A 328 -10.98 9.15 -4.44
CA VAL A 328 -12.27 9.59 -4.98
C VAL A 328 -12.74 10.83 -4.22
N VAL A 329 -13.22 11.82 -4.96
CA VAL A 329 -13.92 12.98 -4.39
C VAL A 329 -15.26 13.11 -5.12
N ASP A 330 -16.37 13.06 -4.38
CA ASP A 330 -17.70 13.22 -4.95
C ASP A 330 -18.18 14.68 -4.98
N LYS A 331 -19.39 14.91 -5.49
CA LYS A 331 -20.02 16.24 -5.59
C LYS A 331 -20.23 16.91 -4.24
N ASP A 332 -20.42 16.12 -3.17
CA ASP A 332 -20.62 16.62 -1.81
C ASP A 332 -19.28 16.84 -1.08
N ARG A 333 -18.15 16.65 -1.80
CA ARG A 333 -16.77 16.74 -1.30
C ARG A 333 -16.42 15.68 -0.26
N ASN A 334 -17.14 14.55 -0.22
CA ASN A 334 -16.62 13.40 0.46
C ASN A 334 -15.32 12.98 -0.24
N ALA A 335 -14.21 12.93 0.51
CA ALA A 335 -12.91 12.58 -0.05
C ALA A 335 -12.39 11.30 0.58
N VAL A 336 -12.12 10.29 -0.25
CA VAL A 336 -11.61 8.98 0.13
C VAL A 336 -10.20 8.81 -0.42
N SER A 337 -9.27 8.43 0.44
CA SER A 337 -7.92 7.96 0.13
C SER A 337 -7.86 6.48 0.47
N PHE A 338 -7.71 5.60 -0.51
CA PHE A 338 -7.96 4.17 -0.38
C PHE A 338 -6.82 3.33 -0.97
N ILE A 339 -6.34 2.35 -0.21
CA ILE A 339 -5.23 1.51 -0.63
C ILE A 339 -5.50 0.04 -0.30
N ASN A 340 -5.27 -0.85 -1.27
CA ASN A 340 -5.46 -2.30 -1.15
C ASN A 340 -4.23 -3.03 -1.70
N SER A 341 -3.81 -4.12 -1.06
CA SER A 341 -2.54 -4.75 -1.41
C SER A 341 -2.48 -6.22 -1.01
N LEU A 342 -1.77 -7.01 -1.82
CA LEU A 342 -1.29 -8.36 -1.49
C LEU A 342 0.12 -8.35 -0.87
N PHE A 343 0.77 -7.20 -0.76
CA PHE A 343 2.15 -6.91 -0.40
C PHE A 343 3.10 -7.05 -1.58
N ASP A 344 3.65 -8.24 -1.85
CA ASP A 344 4.47 -8.45 -3.03
C ASP A 344 3.61 -8.77 -4.27
N PRO A 345 4.15 -8.63 -5.48
CA PRO A 345 3.44 -9.00 -6.69
C PRO A 345 2.95 -10.45 -6.65
N PHE A 346 1.67 -10.65 -6.87
CA PHE A 346 0.97 -11.92 -6.69
C PHE A 346 1.02 -12.47 -5.24
N GLY A 347 1.36 -11.63 -4.25
CA GLY A 347 1.41 -12.02 -2.83
C GLY A 347 2.26 -13.26 -2.58
N SER A 348 1.70 -14.25 -1.90
CA SER A 348 2.34 -15.53 -1.61
C SER A 348 2.44 -16.46 -2.83
N GLY A 349 1.85 -16.11 -3.96
CA GLY A 349 1.70 -17.02 -5.10
C GLY A 349 0.70 -18.15 -4.86
N LEU A 350 0.11 -18.26 -3.67
CA LEU A 350 -0.84 -19.31 -3.31
C LEU A 350 -2.26 -18.89 -3.68
N VAL A 351 -2.95 -19.75 -4.44
CA VAL A 351 -4.33 -19.53 -4.90
C VAL A 351 -5.23 -20.63 -4.36
N SER A 352 -6.32 -20.25 -3.70
CA SER A 352 -7.30 -21.23 -3.20
C SER A 352 -7.96 -21.97 -4.38
N PRO A 353 -7.94 -23.32 -4.38
CA PRO A 353 -8.19 -24.10 -5.59
C PRO A 353 -9.64 -24.12 -6.08
N LYS A 354 -10.61 -23.86 -5.20
CA LYS A 354 -12.05 -23.88 -5.51
C LYS A 354 -12.68 -22.50 -5.50
N THR A 355 -11.99 -21.50 -4.94
CA THR A 355 -12.52 -20.16 -4.75
C THR A 355 -11.70 -19.08 -5.47
N GLY A 356 -10.55 -19.43 -6.04
CA GLY A 356 -9.75 -18.54 -6.88
C GLY A 356 -9.14 -17.35 -6.15
N VAL A 357 -9.09 -17.36 -4.80
CA VAL A 357 -8.55 -16.27 -4.01
C VAL A 357 -7.03 -16.35 -3.98
N LEU A 358 -6.38 -15.36 -4.54
CA LEU A 358 -4.93 -15.15 -4.41
C LEU A 358 -4.62 -14.51 -3.06
N LEU A 359 -3.69 -15.12 -2.31
CA LEU A 359 -3.40 -14.77 -0.92
C LEU A 359 -2.17 -13.87 -0.79
N GLN A 360 -2.28 -12.86 0.06
CA GLN A 360 -1.17 -11.97 0.42
C GLN A 360 -0.02 -12.70 1.11
N ASN A 361 1.16 -12.08 1.11
CA ASN A 361 2.31 -12.53 1.89
C ASN A 361 2.76 -11.52 2.96
N ARG A 362 1.80 -10.78 3.53
CA ARG A 362 2.05 -9.71 4.50
C ARG A 362 2.80 -10.17 5.76
N GLY A 363 2.69 -11.44 6.14
CA GLY A 363 3.42 -12.04 7.24
C GLY A 363 4.95 -11.98 7.12
N LEU A 364 5.50 -11.75 5.91
CA LEU A 364 6.93 -11.45 5.73
C LEU A 364 7.42 -10.23 6.51
N SER A 365 6.51 -9.32 6.83
CA SER A 365 6.86 -8.15 7.63
C SER A 365 7.13 -8.47 9.09
N PHE A 366 6.73 -9.62 9.59
CA PHE A 366 7.05 -10.05 10.96
C PHE A 366 8.54 -10.39 11.14
N ASN A 367 9.01 -10.24 12.37
CA ASN A 367 10.27 -10.78 12.84
C ASN A 367 10.01 -12.08 13.64
N LEU A 368 10.95 -13.00 13.66
CA LEU A 368 10.89 -14.21 14.48
C LEU A 368 11.77 -14.11 15.75
N ASP A 369 12.51 -13.00 15.95
CA ASP A 369 13.24 -12.71 17.15
C ASP A 369 12.26 -12.25 18.25
N PRO A 370 12.15 -13.01 19.38
CA PRO A 370 11.22 -12.68 20.46
C PRO A 370 11.44 -11.30 21.11
N ASP A 371 12.66 -10.76 21.03
CA ASP A 371 13.03 -9.47 21.60
C ASP A 371 12.68 -8.29 20.65
N HIS A 372 12.24 -8.58 19.42
CA HIS A 372 11.90 -7.56 18.45
C HIS A 372 10.43 -7.13 18.60
N PRO A 373 10.10 -5.81 18.63
CA PRO A 373 8.72 -5.33 18.84
C PRO A 373 7.75 -5.85 17.75
N ASN A 374 8.21 -6.08 16.52
CA ASN A 374 7.39 -6.67 15.46
C ASN A 374 7.54 -8.21 15.36
N CYS A 375 7.90 -8.89 16.46
CA CYS A 375 7.89 -10.35 16.51
C CYS A 375 6.47 -10.87 16.32
N ILE A 376 6.32 -11.97 15.57
CA ILE A 376 5.03 -12.62 15.35
C ILE A 376 4.45 -13.12 16.68
N GLN A 377 3.15 -12.87 16.89
CA GLN A 377 2.40 -13.35 18.05
C GLN A 377 0.97 -13.69 17.63
N PRO A 378 0.25 -14.55 18.37
CA PRO A 378 -1.14 -14.92 18.10
C PRO A 378 -2.04 -13.69 17.94
N GLY A 379 -2.67 -13.54 16.79
CA GLY A 379 -3.59 -12.44 16.52
C GLY A 379 -2.97 -11.06 16.35
N LYS A 380 -1.63 -10.93 16.33
CA LYS A 380 -0.91 -9.68 16.10
C LYS A 380 -0.95 -9.26 14.63
N ARG A 381 -1.01 -7.96 14.37
CA ARG A 381 -0.82 -7.38 13.04
C ARG A 381 0.67 -7.17 12.75
N PRO A 382 1.15 -7.50 11.53
CA PRO A 382 2.52 -7.17 11.14
C PRO A 382 2.70 -5.67 10.88
N MET A 383 3.92 -5.17 10.93
CA MET A 383 4.27 -3.87 10.36
C MET A 383 3.76 -3.79 8.92
N HIS A 384 3.07 -2.70 8.57
CA HIS A 384 2.37 -2.58 7.31
C HIS A 384 2.92 -1.46 6.43
N THR A 385 3.06 -1.73 5.12
CA THR A 385 3.66 -0.77 4.18
C THR A 385 2.64 0.11 3.47
N ILE A 386 1.34 -0.27 3.43
CA ILE A 386 0.34 0.56 2.74
C ILE A 386 -0.05 1.76 3.60
N ILE A 387 -0.03 2.95 2.98
CA ILE A 387 -0.32 4.22 3.63
C ILE A 387 -1.15 5.11 2.70
N PRO A 388 -2.44 5.30 2.96
CA PRO A 388 -3.22 6.37 2.34
C PRO A 388 -2.89 7.70 3.02
N GLY A 389 -2.80 8.79 2.26
CA GLY A 389 -2.53 10.13 2.78
C GLY A 389 -3.70 11.10 2.57
N MET A 390 -3.82 12.11 3.45
CA MET A 390 -4.80 13.20 3.32
C MET A 390 -4.18 14.51 3.75
N LEU A 391 -4.29 15.54 2.91
CA LEU A 391 -3.94 16.92 3.28
C LEU A 391 -5.17 17.68 3.78
N VAL A 392 -4.99 18.41 4.86
CA VAL A 392 -5.99 19.32 5.44
C VAL A 392 -5.38 20.71 5.58
N LYS A 393 -6.13 21.73 5.21
CA LYS A 393 -5.79 23.13 5.40
C LYS A 393 -7.02 23.86 5.91
N ASP A 394 -6.85 24.70 6.94
CA ASP A 394 -7.89 25.54 7.53
C ASP A 394 -9.18 24.76 7.87
N GLY A 395 -9.00 23.52 8.41
CA GLY A 395 -10.09 22.65 8.82
C GLY A 395 -10.85 21.98 7.68
N LYS A 396 -10.32 22.01 6.45
CA LYS A 396 -10.91 21.36 5.27
C LYS A 396 -9.92 20.39 4.62
N ALA A 397 -10.39 19.24 4.19
CA ALA A 397 -9.61 18.37 3.32
C ALA A 397 -9.36 19.07 1.98
N VAL A 398 -8.10 19.11 1.56
CA VAL A 398 -7.71 19.76 0.32
C VAL A 398 -7.10 18.79 -0.69
N MET A 399 -6.66 17.60 -0.26
CA MET A 399 -6.13 16.62 -1.19
C MET A 399 -6.03 15.22 -0.56
N PRO A 400 -6.85 14.22 -0.96
CA PRO A 400 -6.51 12.82 -0.84
C PRO A 400 -5.37 12.49 -1.79
N PHE A 401 -4.34 11.78 -1.33
CA PHE A 401 -3.18 11.37 -2.11
C PHE A 401 -2.60 10.04 -1.62
N GLY A 402 -1.83 9.39 -2.46
CA GLY A 402 -1.06 8.22 -2.07
C GLY A 402 -0.07 7.80 -3.14
N VAL A 403 0.94 7.07 -2.70
CA VAL A 403 2.01 6.57 -3.57
C VAL A 403 2.17 5.07 -3.31
N MET A 404 1.88 4.24 -4.31
CA MET A 404 2.11 2.80 -4.24
C MET A 404 3.60 2.46 -4.39
N GLY A 405 4.01 1.22 -4.03
CA GLY A 405 5.39 0.75 -4.19
C GLY A 405 6.01 0.17 -2.91
N GLY A 406 5.19 -0.43 -2.05
CA GLY A 406 5.63 -1.11 -0.83
C GLY A 406 6.50 -0.26 0.08
N GLN A 407 7.75 -0.61 0.23
CA GLN A 407 8.72 0.12 1.06
C GLN A 407 8.91 1.58 0.59
N TYR A 408 8.78 1.84 -0.71
CA TYR A 408 8.91 3.18 -1.28
C TYR A 408 7.82 4.16 -0.81
N GLN A 409 6.65 3.69 -0.40
CA GLN A 409 5.48 4.55 -0.16
C GLN A 409 5.77 5.71 0.79
N ALA A 410 6.43 5.47 1.91
CA ALA A 410 6.74 6.53 2.88
C ALA A 410 7.73 7.57 2.30
N PHE A 411 8.78 7.12 1.60
CA PHE A 411 9.68 8.01 0.87
C PHE A 411 8.94 8.76 -0.23
N GLY A 412 8.06 8.06 -0.96
CA GLY A 412 7.26 8.62 -2.03
C GLY A 412 6.31 9.73 -1.56
N HIS A 413 5.66 9.58 -0.40
CA HIS A 413 4.84 10.62 0.22
C HIS A 413 5.68 11.86 0.53
N MET A 414 6.80 11.70 1.23
CA MET A 414 7.72 12.80 1.52
C MET A 414 8.21 13.46 0.23
N TYR A 415 8.64 12.67 -0.76
CA TYR A 415 9.19 13.20 -2.02
C TYR A 415 8.15 13.97 -2.82
N PHE A 416 6.93 13.44 -2.95
CA PHE A 416 5.82 14.09 -3.62
C PHE A 416 5.43 15.41 -2.96
N LEU A 417 5.25 15.41 -1.63
CA LEU A 417 4.84 16.60 -0.91
C LEU A 417 5.94 17.68 -0.87
N THR A 418 7.20 17.29 -0.72
CA THR A 418 8.31 18.25 -0.80
C THR A 418 8.44 18.87 -2.20
N ASN A 419 8.20 18.09 -3.27
CA ASN A 419 8.17 18.63 -4.64
C ASN A 419 7.08 19.70 -4.79
N MET A 420 5.91 19.48 -4.24
CA MET A 420 4.82 20.46 -4.30
C MET A 420 5.12 21.73 -3.46
N PHE A 421 5.49 21.53 -2.20
CA PHE A 421 5.51 22.63 -1.24
C PHE A 421 6.81 23.41 -1.21
N GLU A 422 7.94 22.80 -1.54
CA GLU A 422 9.24 23.48 -1.55
C GLU A 422 9.54 24.12 -2.90
N PHE A 423 9.08 23.51 -4.00
CA PHE A 423 9.40 23.95 -5.34
C PHE A 423 8.19 24.49 -6.11
N GLY A 424 7.02 24.56 -5.48
CA GLY A 424 5.80 25.14 -6.03
C GLY A 424 5.23 24.39 -7.24
N LEU A 425 5.55 23.10 -7.37
CA LEU A 425 5.04 22.27 -8.45
C LEU A 425 3.57 21.91 -8.21
N ASP A 426 2.80 21.81 -9.29
CA ASP A 426 1.47 21.24 -9.19
C ASP A 426 1.53 19.71 -8.94
N PRO A 427 0.42 19.04 -8.57
CA PRO A 427 0.44 17.62 -8.29
C PRO A 427 0.95 16.76 -9.45
N GLN A 428 0.64 17.09 -10.72
CA GLN A 428 1.10 16.32 -11.87
C GLN A 428 2.60 16.54 -12.10
N GLU A 429 3.06 17.79 -12.10
CA GLU A 429 4.47 18.14 -12.22
C GLU A 429 5.32 17.45 -11.13
N ALA A 430 4.80 17.44 -9.88
CA ALA A 430 5.47 16.76 -8.75
C ALA A 430 5.57 15.25 -8.92
N MET A 431 4.57 14.61 -9.57
CA MET A 431 4.59 13.18 -9.89
C MET A 431 5.53 12.84 -11.05
N ASP A 432 5.65 13.75 -12.03
CA ASP A 432 6.42 13.54 -13.25
C ASP A 432 7.94 13.62 -13.03
N LEU A 433 8.38 14.27 -11.94
CA LEU A 433 9.82 14.36 -11.64
C LEU A 433 10.45 12.96 -11.53
N PRO A 434 11.69 12.80 -12.04
CA PRO A 434 12.44 11.56 -11.89
C PRO A 434 12.57 11.15 -10.43
N ARG A 435 12.45 9.84 -10.18
CA ARG A 435 12.48 9.28 -8.83
C ARG A 435 13.77 8.58 -8.50
N LEU A 436 14.03 8.54 -7.22
CA LEU A 436 15.07 7.72 -6.62
C LEU A 436 14.51 7.03 -5.37
N PHE A 437 15.14 5.95 -4.95
CA PHE A 437 14.84 5.29 -3.69
C PHE A 437 16.12 4.70 -3.07
N PRO A 438 16.50 5.12 -1.86
CA PRO A 438 17.56 4.47 -1.11
C PRO A 438 17.06 3.10 -0.61
N THR A 439 17.49 2.07 -1.31
CA THR A 439 17.10 0.70 -0.96
C THR A 439 17.72 0.30 0.38
N LEU A 440 17.02 -0.56 1.09
CA LEU A 440 17.48 -1.09 2.38
C LEU A 440 18.73 -1.98 2.26
N THR A 441 19.19 -2.24 1.03
CA THR A 441 20.43 -2.97 0.73
C THR A 441 21.66 -2.07 0.52
N GLY A 442 21.50 -0.76 0.75
CA GLY A 442 22.58 0.22 0.69
C GLY A 442 22.88 0.79 -0.69
N HIS A 443 22.00 0.57 -1.67
CA HIS A 443 22.05 1.22 -2.97
C HIS A 443 20.94 2.26 -3.09
N VAL A 444 21.14 3.23 -3.98
CA VAL A 444 20.11 4.20 -4.40
C VAL A 444 19.67 3.82 -5.80
N ASP A 445 18.44 3.33 -5.93
CA ASP A 445 17.80 3.15 -7.22
C ASP A 445 17.47 4.52 -7.79
N MET A 446 17.85 4.79 -9.03
CA MET A 446 17.63 6.08 -9.71
C MET A 446 17.10 5.86 -11.11
N GLU A 447 15.97 6.45 -11.43
CA GLU A 447 15.39 6.40 -12.77
C GLU A 447 16.31 6.99 -13.83
N SER A 448 16.22 6.49 -15.06
CA SER A 448 17.10 6.92 -16.16
C SER A 448 16.94 8.39 -16.53
N ALA A 449 15.75 8.97 -16.29
CA ALA A 449 15.48 10.39 -16.52
C ALA A 449 16.14 11.33 -15.50
N MET A 450 16.73 10.79 -14.41
CA MET A 450 17.47 11.60 -13.44
C MET A 450 18.70 12.23 -14.09
N PRO A 451 18.94 13.57 -13.93
CA PRO A 451 20.09 14.23 -14.53
C PRO A 451 21.41 13.57 -14.15
N GLU A 452 22.34 13.53 -15.11
CA GLU A 452 23.66 12.92 -14.88
C GLU A 452 24.48 13.71 -13.83
N SER A 453 24.28 15.04 -13.74
CA SER A 453 24.86 15.87 -12.68
C SER A 453 24.43 15.42 -11.29
N SER A 454 23.14 15.10 -11.11
CA SER A 454 22.58 14.59 -9.86
C SER A 454 23.20 13.25 -9.50
N ARG A 455 23.30 12.33 -10.47
CA ARG A 455 23.93 11.01 -10.28
C ARG A 455 25.38 11.13 -9.86
N LYS A 456 26.18 11.92 -10.59
CA LYS A 456 27.61 12.14 -10.27
C LYS A 456 27.80 12.83 -8.94
N GLY A 457 26.96 13.83 -8.62
CA GLY A 457 27.03 14.51 -7.33
C GLY A 457 26.73 13.57 -6.15
N LEU A 458 25.70 12.73 -6.25
CA LEU A 458 25.42 11.72 -5.23
C LEU A 458 26.55 10.69 -5.09
N GLN A 459 27.14 10.24 -6.19
CA GLN A 459 28.30 9.34 -6.17
C GLN A 459 29.52 10.00 -5.52
N ALA A 460 29.75 11.28 -5.75
CA ALA A 460 30.83 12.04 -5.11
C ALA A 460 30.63 12.15 -3.59
N LEU A 461 29.39 12.19 -3.13
CA LEU A 461 29.04 12.12 -1.71
C LEU A 461 29.11 10.69 -1.12
N GLY A 462 29.40 9.67 -1.94
CA GLY A 462 29.57 8.29 -1.50
C GLY A 462 28.33 7.40 -1.68
N HIS A 463 27.23 7.89 -2.25
CA HIS A 463 26.07 7.05 -2.54
C HIS A 463 26.35 6.08 -3.69
N LYS A 464 25.95 4.82 -3.53
CA LYS A 464 26.02 3.79 -4.58
C LYS A 464 24.74 3.80 -5.40
N THR A 465 24.78 4.35 -6.60
CA THR A 465 23.60 4.47 -7.47
C THR A 465 23.51 3.33 -8.48
N LYS A 466 22.28 2.85 -8.78
CA LYS A 466 22.00 1.90 -9.85
C LYS A 466 20.67 2.23 -10.54
N ALA A 467 20.45 1.70 -11.74
CA ALA A 467 19.17 1.76 -12.40
C ALA A 467 18.18 0.78 -11.72
N PRO A 468 16.91 1.16 -11.49
CA PRO A 468 15.91 0.24 -11.00
C PRO A 468 15.50 -0.76 -12.09
N ALA A 469 15.10 -1.98 -11.68
CA ALA A 469 14.61 -3.00 -12.61
C ALA A 469 13.23 -2.66 -13.19
N LYS A 470 12.43 -1.86 -12.49
CA LYS A 470 11.11 -1.38 -12.89
C LYS A 470 10.92 0.07 -12.40
N PRO A 471 9.98 0.85 -12.99
CA PRO A 471 9.67 2.19 -12.52
C PRO A 471 9.35 2.22 -11.01
N ILE A 472 9.78 3.30 -10.34
CA ILE A 472 9.68 3.42 -8.89
C ILE A 472 8.31 3.97 -8.48
N GLY A 473 7.48 3.12 -7.87
CA GLY A 473 6.19 3.50 -7.32
C GLY A 473 5.17 3.97 -8.36
N GLY A 474 4.13 4.61 -7.89
CA GLY A 474 3.08 5.24 -8.67
C GLY A 474 2.19 6.07 -7.77
N ALA A 475 1.89 7.31 -8.12
CA ALA A 475 1.13 8.25 -7.29
C ALA A 475 -0.21 8.60 -7.92
N GLN A 476 -1.20 8.91 -7.08
CA GLN A 476 -2.48 9.48 -7.48
C GLN A 476 -2.88 10.55 -6.48
N ALA A 477 -3.52 11.64 -6.94
CA ALA A 477 -4.03 12.68 -6.07
C ALA A 477 -5.23 13.39 -6.70
N ILE A 478 -6.10 13.96 -5.86
CA ILE A 478 -7.15 14.87 -6.28
C ILE A 478 -7.09 16.12 -5.40
N ARG A 479 -6.64 17.26 -5.96
CA ARG A 479 -6.66 18.53 -5.26
C ARG A 479 -8.08 19.13 -5.30
N ILE A 480 -8.57 19.55 -4.16
CA ILE A 480 -9.85 20.24 -3.98
C ILE A 480 -9.57 21.73 -3.84
N ASP A 481 -10.01 22.52 -4.80
CA ASP A 481 -10.00 23.98 -4.73
C ASP A 481 -11.35 24.46 -4.22
N TRP A 482 -11.36 24.90 -2.96
CA TRP A 482 -12.58 25.34 -2.29
C TRP A 482 -13.06 26.72 -2.74
N ASP A 483 -12.17 27.57 -3.23
CA ASP A 483 -12.50 28.92 -3.68
C ASP A 483 -13.13 28.90 -5.08
N GLN A 484 -12.59 28.09 -5.97
CA GLN A 484 -13.09 27.92 -7.34
C GLN A 484 -14.17 26.82 -7.44
N GLY A 485 -14.27 25.96 -6.42
CA GLY A 485 -15.18 24.80 -6.42
C GLY A 485 -14.75 23.68 -7.38
N THR A 486 -13.50 23.66 -7.83
CA THR A 486 -12.98 22.70 -8.82
C THR A 486 -12.19 21.56 -8.18
N LEU A 487 -12.07 20.45 -8.93
CA LEU A 487 -11.22 19.31 -8.61
C LEU A 487 -10.13 19.19 -9.67
N THR A 488 -8.87 19.01 -9.25
CA THR A 488 -7.74 18.75 -10.15
C THR A 488 -7.19 17.36 -9.83
N GLY A 489 -7.39 16.40 -10.74
CA GLY A 489 -6.85 15.05 -10.61
C GLY A 489 -5.45 14.97 -11.22
N ALA A 490 -4.54 14.22 -10.57
CA ALA A 490 -3.22 13.90 -11.07
C ALA A 490 -2.99 12.39 -11.00
N SER A 491 -2.35 11.83 -12.04
CA SER A 491 -2.11 10.40 -12.18
C SER A 491 -0.70 10.14 -12.71
N ASP A 492 0.00 9.22 -12.07
CA ASP A 492 1.39 8.90 -12.36
C ASP A 492 1.57 8.17 -13.69
N PRO A 493 2.39 8.69 -14.62
CA PRO A 493 2.62 8.05 -15.92
C PRO A 493 3.39 6.73 -15.85
N ARG A 494 3.94 6.36 -14.68
CA ARG A 494 4.64 5.08 -14.47
C ARG A 494 3.70 3.90 -14.33
N LYS A 495 2.42 4.15 -14.15
CA LYS A 495 1.35 3.15 -13.97
C LYS A 495 0.21 3.41 -14.96
N ASP A 496 -0.76 2.51 -15.02
CA ASP A 496 -1.92 2.62 -15.91
C ASP A 496 -3.05 3.47 -15.32
N GLY A 497 -2.75 4.23 -14.30
CA GLY A 497 -3.70 5.11 -13.62
C GLY A 497 -4.24 6.20 -14.55
N SER A 498 -5.43 6.70 -14.22
CA SER A 498 -6.09 7.77 -14.96
C SER A 498 -6.86 8.67 -14.02
N ALA A 499 -6.64 9.97 -14.14
CA ALA A 499 -7.47 10.97 -13.48
C ALA A 499 -8.71 11.23 -14.34
N LEU A 500 -9.89 10.92 -13.82
CA LEU A 500 -11.17 11.05 -14.53
C LEU A 500 -12.12 11.92 -13.72
N GLY A 501 -12.89 12.75 -14.39
CA GLY A 501 -13.90 13.63 -13.80
C GLY A 501 -15.11 13.85 -14.73
N TYR A 502 -16.16 14.46 -14.22
CA TYR A 502 -17.38 14.82 -14.94
C TYR A 502 -17.90 16.20 -14.46
#